data_6088e942edef200325a2a654ed574261
#
_entry.id   6088e942edef200325a2a654ed574261
#
_cell.length_a   1.000
_cell.length_b   1.000
_cell.length_c   1.000
_cell.angle_alpha   90.00
_cell.angle_beta   90.00
_cell.angle_gamma   90.00
#
_symmetry.space_group_name_H-M   'P 1'
#
loop_
_entity.id
_entity.type
_entity.pdbx_description
1 polymer ?
#
loop_
_entity_poly.entity_id
_entity_poly.type
_entity_poly.pdbx_seq_one_letter_code
_entity_poly.pdbx_strand_id
1 'polypeptide(L)'
;SIEASGVVQPLLVRPLHDGSYELIAGERRWRAAQEAGLKKVPAVIRDQAEAERLQAALIENMVREDLNPVEGARACAALVDELGLSKEELARRVGRRRPSVSNLIRLLELPDETLELLEAGELSEGHGRALLGVKGNDSRRRLARDAARGGWSVRETENRVRLASQPKTRPKRQAIDPEQAAALESAADALEAALGHEVAVR
;
A
#
# COMPACT_ATOMS: atom_id res chain seq x y z
N SER A 1 -15.04 -15.14 -5.55
CA SER A 1 -14.57 -16.54 -5.48
C SER A 1 -15.41 -17.40 -4.54
N ILE A 2 -15.92 -16.88 -3.42
CA ILE A 2 -16.78 -17.63 -2.48
C ILE A 2 -18.15 -17.98 -3.09
N GLU A 3 -18.69 -17.14 -3.95
CA GLU A 3 -19.93 -17.43 -4.72
C GLU A 3 -19.80 -18.66 -5.63
N ALA A 4 -18.61 -18.88 -6.19
CA ALA A 4 -18.38 -19.97 -7.15
C ALA A 4 -17.91 -21.27 -6.50
N SER A 5 -17.14 -21.21 -5.42
CA SER A 5 -16.46 -22.35 -4.82
C SER A 5 -16.87 -22.63 -3.36
N GLY A 6 -17.75 -21.82 -2.80
CA GLY A 6 -18.06 -21.86 -1.37
C GLY A 6 -16.88 -21.43 -0.49
N VAL A 7 -17.03 -21.61 0.81
CA VAL A 7 -15.94 -21.38 1.78
C VAL A 7 -15.06 -22.62 1.84
N VAL A 8 -13.90 -22.57 1.18
CA VAL A 8 -12.95 -23.69 1.11
C VAL A 8 -12.24 -23.90 2.46
N GLN A 9 -11.82 -22.82 3.12
CA GLN A 9 -11.15 -22.89 4.42
C GLN A 9 -12.19 -22.66 5.53
N PRO A 10 -12.35 -23.60 6.50
CA PRO A 10 -13.38 -23.49 7.53
C PRO A 10 -13.19 -22.27 8.44
N LEU A 11 -14.30 -21.78 9.00
CA LEU A 11 -14.29 -20.81 10.09
C LEU A 11 -13.81 -21.49 11.39
N LEU A 12 -13.23 -20.70 12.30
CA LEU A 12 -12.94 -21.18 13.64
C LEU A 12 -13.97 -20.57 14.60
N VAL A 13 -14.70 -21.40 15.33
CA VAL A 13 -15.76 -20.98 16.23
C VAL A 13 -15.64 -21.66 17.59
N ARG A 14 -16.18 -21.01 18.64
CA ARG A 14 -16.36 -21.63 19.96
C ARG A 14 -17.84 -21.73 20.32
N PRO A 15 -18.26 -22.78 21.02
CA PRO A 15 -19.63 -22.89 21.49
C PRO A 15 -19.88 -21.91 22.65
N LEU A 16 -21.05 -21.30 22.68
CA LEU A 16 -21.55 -20.54 23.81
C LEU A 16 -22.56 -21.36 24.62
N HIS A 17 -22.82 -20.93 25.85
CA HIS A 17 -23.71 -21.66 26.76
C HIS A 17 -25.19 -21.73 26.31
N ASP A 18 -25.58 -20.82 25.41
CA ASP A 18 -26.95 -20.75 24.83
C ASP A 18 -27.12 -21.63 23.58
N GLY A 19 -26.11 -22.42 23.21
CA GLY A 19 -26.11 -23.26 22.01
C GLY A 19 -25.76 -22.54 20.72
N SER A 20 -25.46 -21.25 20.78
CA SER A 20 -24.90 -20.49 19.66
C SER A 20 -23.38 -20.64 19.58
N TYR A 21 -22.79 -20.07 18.51
CA TYR A 21 -21.35 -20.11 18.30
C TYR A 21 -20.81 -18.68 18.16
N GLU A 22 -19.67 -18.45 18.78
CA GLU A 22 -18.91 -17.22 18.58
C GLU A 22 -17.77 -17.44 17.61
N LEU A 23 -17.62 -16.53 16.66
CA LEU A 23 -16.55 -16.58 15.68
C LEU A 23 -15.22 -16.17 16.33
N ILE A 24 -14.21 -17.05 16.21
CA ILE A 24 -12.84 -16.81 16.69
C ILE A 24 -11.96 -16.34 15.57
N ALA A 25 -12.08 -16.98 14.39
CA ALA A 25 -11.28 -16.64 13.21
C ALA A 25 -12.08 -16.85 11.91
N GLY A 26 -11.79 -16.03 10.89
CA GLY A 26 -12.44 -16.11 9.59
C GLY A 26 -13.47 -15.02 9.33
N GLU A 27 -13.38 -13.84 9.97
CA GLU A 27 -14.34 -12.74 9.87
C GLU A 27 -14.65 -12.36 8.41
N ARG A 28 -13.61 -12.23 7.56
CA ARG A 28 -13.81 -11.89 6.14
C ARG A 28 -14.55 -13.00 5.39
N ARG A 29 -14.23 -14.26 5.69
CA ARG A 29 -14.90 -15.43 5.08
C ARG A 29 -16.36 -15.51 5.51
N TRP A 30 -16.65 -15.23 6.77
CA TRP A 30 -18.00 -15.19 7.30
C TRP A 30 -18.83 -14.07 6.64
N ARG A 31 -18.29 -12.84 6.56
CA ARG A 31 -18.96 -11.71 5.87
C ARG A 31 -19.20 -12.01 4.40
N ALA A 32 -18.19 -12.50 3.69
CA ALA A 32 -18.33 -12.83 2.28
C ALA A 32 -19.34 -13.99 2.05
N ALA A 33 -19.44 -14.94 2.99
CA ALA A 33 -20.46 -15.98 2.94
C ALA A 33 -21.88 -15.42 3.16
N GLN A 34 -22.05 -14.44 4.05
CA GLN A 34 -23.31 -13.73 4.25
C GLN A 34 -23.71 -12.94 3.00
N GLU A 35 -22.78 -12.18 2.41
CA GLU A 35 -23.01 -11.42 1.17
C GLU A 35 -23.39 -12.36 0.00
N ALA A 36 -22.76 -13.54 -0.06
CA ALA A 36 -23.09 -14.59 -1.04
C ALA A 36 -24.38 -15.36 -0.72
N GLY A 37 -25.09 -15.06 0.36
CA GLY A 37 -26.34 -15.71 0.75
C GLY A 37 -26.20 -17.18 1.17
N LEU A 38 -25.01 -17.63 1.58
CA LEU A 38 -24.75 -19.01 1.99
C LEU A 38 -25.44 -19.29 3.34
N LYS A 39 -26.29 -20.29 3.37
CA LYS A 39 -27.01 -20.70 4.59
C LYS A 39 -26.17 -21.56 5.54
N LYS A 40 -25.10 -22.16 5.06
CA LYS A 40 -24.21 -23.02 5.82
C LYS A 40 -22.77 -22.80 5.38
N VAL A 41 -21.85 -22.77 6.34
CA VAL A 41 -20.42 -22.63 6.12
C VAL A 41 -19.68 -23.72 6.92
N PRO A 42 -18.58 -24.27 6.42
CA PRO A 42 -17.77 -25.21 7.21
C PRO A 42 -17.16 -24.46 8.39
N ALA A 43 -17.21 -25.05 9.57
CA ALA A 43 -16.63 -24.49 10.78
C ALA A 43 -15.93 -25.60 11.60
N VAL A 44 -14.81 -25.23 12.20
CA VAL A 44 -14.11 -26.04 13.19
C VAL A 44 -14.47 -25.50 14.57
N ILE A 45 -15.01 -26.35 15.41
CA ILE A 45 -15.38 -25.99 16.77
C ILE A 45 -14.18 -26.25 17.69
N ARG A 46 -13.78 -25.22 18.46
CA ARG A 46 -12.73 -25.30 19.48
C ARG A 46 -13.24 -24.73 20.79
N ASP A 47 -12.73 -25.23 21.91
CA ASP A 47 -13.00 -24.62 23.20
C ASP A 47 -12.21 -23.29 23.35
N GLN A 48 -12.57 -22.54 24.39
CA GLN A 48 -11.96 -21.22 24.63
C GLN A 48 -10.46 -21.33 24.87
N ALA A 49 -9.99 -22.34 25.59
CA ALA A 49 -8.59 -22.49 25.94
C ALA A 49 -7.73 -22.85 24.72
N GLU A 50 -8.24 -23.70 23.83
CA GLU A 50 -7.57 -24.02 22.55
C GLU A 50 -7.51 -22.78 21.62
N ALA A 51 -8.59 -22.02 21.55
CA ALA A 51 -8.65 -20.81 20.75
C ALA A 51 -7.66 -19.75 21.22
N GLU A 52 -7.59 -19.50 22.52
CA GLU A 52 -6.64 -18.57 23.12
C GLU A 52 -5.18 -19.02 22.93
N ARG A 53 -4.90 -20.33 23.04
CA ARG A 53 -3.57 -20.89 22.75
C ARG A 53 -3.18 -20.70 21.29
N LEU A 54 -4.10 -20.92 20.36
CA LEU A 54 -3.84 -20.74 18.94
C LEU A 54 -3.57 -19.26 18.61
N GLN A 55 -4.36 -18.36 19.16
CA GLN A 55 -4.14 -16.91 19.02
C GLN A 55 -2.77 -16.51 19.61
N ALA A 56 -2.45 -16.98 20.80
CA ALA A 56 -1.17 -16.70 21.46
C ALA A 56 0.01 -17.22 20.62
N ALA A 57 -0.08 -18.45 20.09
CA ALA A 57 0.96 -19.02 19.24
C ALA A 57 1.16 -18.26 17.93
N LEU A 58 0.08 -17.78 17.30
CA LEU A 58 0.15 -16.95 16.09
C LEU A 58 0.80 -15.60 16.39
N ILE A 59 0.46 -14.99 17.52
CA ILE A 59 1.04 -13.71 17.96
C ILE A 59 2.51 -13.90 18.32
N GLU A 60 2.88 -14.98 19.05
CA GLU A 60 4.26 -15.28 19.41
C GLU A 60 5.12 -15.44 18.16
N ASN A 61 4.65 -16.20 17.16
CA ASN A 61 5.36 -16.39 15.90
C ASN A 61 5.57 -15.06 15.14
N MET A 62 4.65 -14.11 15.27
CA MET A 62 4.76 -12.78 14.67
C MET A 62 5.71 -11.84 15.43
N VAL A 63 5.90 -12.02 16.73
CA VAL A 63 6.80 -11.19 17.56
C VAL A 63 8.26 -11.64 17.44
N ARG A 64 8.55 -12.71 16.68
CA ARG A 64 9.94 -13.13 16.44
C ARG A 64 10.73 -11.98 15.80
N GLU A 65 11.90 -11.72 16.36
CA GLU A 65 12.77 -10.60 15.96
C GLU A 65 13.36 -10.75 14.55
N ASP A 66 13.20 -11.91 13.91
CA ASP A 66 13.85 -12.29 12.65
C ASP A 66 13.00 -12.02 11.40
N LEU A 67 11.76 -11.55 11.54
CA LEU A 67 10.88 -11.31 10.39
C LEU A 67 11.33 -10.08 9.60
N ASN A 68 11.46 -10.22 8.29
CA ASN A 68 11.62 -9.07 7.42
C ASN A 68 10.34 -8.19 7.41
N PRO A 69 10.43 -6.91 6.97
CA PRO A 69 9.28 -6.00 7.01
C PRO A 69 8.04 -6.50 6.28
N VAL A 70 8.20 -7.26 5.20
CA VAL A 70 7.08 -7.77 4.39
C VAL A 70 6.43 -8.98 5.06
N GLU A 71 7.23 -9.88 5.62
CA GLU A 71 6.74 -11.01 6.42
C GLU A 71 5.93 -10.51 7.63
N GLY A 72 6.48 -9.52 8.35
CA GLY A 72 5.78 -8.87 9.46
C GLY A 72 4.48 -8.21 9.03
N ALA A 73 4.45 -7.58 7.84
CA ALA A 73 3.26 -6.98 7.28
C ALA A 73 2.19 -8.03 6.94
N ARG A 74 2.60 -9.14 6.30
CA ARG A 74 1.70 -10.27 5.97
C ARG A 74 1.14 -10.93 7.23
N ALA A 75 1.98 -11.15 8.24
CA ALA A 75 1.56 -11.72 9.51
C ALA A 75 0.56 -10.81 10.24
N CYS A 76 0.83 -9.48 10.30
CA CYS A 76 -0.11 -8.51 10.87
C CYS A 76 -1.44 -8.49 10.11
N ALA A 77 -1.42 -8.50 8.78
CA ALA A 77 -2.63 -8.50 7.96
C ALA A 77 -3.44 -9.79 8.19
N ALA A 78 -2.77 -10.94 8.20
CA ALA A 78 -3.41 -12.23 8.46
C ALA A 78 -4.10 -12.24 9.84
N LEU A 79 -3.45 -11.75 10.89
CA LEU A 79 -4.04 -11.70 12.22
C LEU A 79 -5.26 -10.76 12.30
N VAL A 80 -5.20 -9.60 11.64
CA VAL A 80 -6.36 -8.70 11.55
C VAL A 80 -7.50 -9.36 10.78
N ASP A 81 -7.20 -10.03 9.67
CA ASP A 81 -8.20 -10.64 8.79
C ASP A 81 -8.78 -11.94 9.36
N GLU A 82 -7.96 -12.77 9.96
CA GLU A 82 -8.40 -14.09 10.47
C GLU A 82 -9.03 -14.00 11.85
N LEU A 83 -8.46 -13.19 12.74
CA LEU A 83 -8.95 -13.07 14.12
C LEU A 83 -9.95 -11.93 14.30
N GLY A 84 -10.25 -11.15 13.25
CA GLY A 84 -11.15 -9.99 13.35
C GLY A 84 -10.64 -8.90 14.29
N LEU A 85 -9.34 -8.92 14.65
CA LEU A 85 -8.77 -7.96 15.58
C LEU A 85 -8.72 -6.56 14.97
N SER A 86 -9.03 -5.56 15.76
CA SER A 86 -8.71 -4.19 15.36
C SER A 86 -7.18 -4.00 15.34
N LYS A 87 -6.68 -3.10 14.47
CA LYS A 87 -5.26 -2.75 14.42
C LYS A 87 -4.74 -2.23 15.78
N GLU A 88 -5.61 -1.64 16.58
CA GLU A 88 -5.30 -1.18 17.92
C GLU A 88 -5.12 -2.34 18.91
N GLU A 89 -6.01 -3.31 18.87
CA GLU A 89 -5.94 -4.51 19.68
C GLU A 89 -4.69 -5.34 19.34
N LEU A 90 -4.44 -5.54 18.04
CA LEU A 90 -3.22 -6.21 17.57
C LEU A 90 -1.98 -5.47 18.09
N ALA A 91 -1.91 -4.14 17.93
CA ALA A 91 -0.78 -3.33 18.40
C ALA A 91 -0.50 -3.52 19.90
N ARG A 92 -1.54 -3.54 20.72
CA ARG A 92 -1.44 -3.78 22.16
C ARG A 92 -0.88 -5.18 22.47
N ARG A 93 -1.39 -6.21 21.77
CA ARG A 93 -0.95 -7.61 21.98
C ARG A 93 0.50 -7.86 21.56
N VAL A 94 0.97 -7.16 20.50
CA VAL A 94 2.36 -7.30 20.01
C VAL A 94 3.32 -6.28 20.60
N GLY A 95 2.90 -5.48 21.59
CA GLY A 95 3.75 -4.46 22.22
C GLY A 95 4.18 -3.32 21.31
N ARG A 96 3.46 -3.09 20.20
CA ARG A 96 3.73 -2.02 19.24
C ARG A 96 2.70 -0.89 19.33
N ARG A 97 3.01 0.27 18.78
CA ARG A 97 2.04 1.36 18.66
C ARG A 97 1.12 1.12 17.46
N ARG A 98 -0.16 1.51 17.56
CA ARG A 98 -1.16 1.40 16.46
C ARG A 98 -0.67 1.98 15.12
N PRO A 99 -0.03 3.17 15.06
CA PRO A 99 0.51 3.69 13.80
C PRO A 99 1.59 2.79 13.19
N SER A 100 2.42 2.13 14.01
CA SER A 100 3.44 1.19 13.54
C SER A 100 2.81 -0.01 12.84
N VAL A 101 1.82 -0.66 13.46
CA VAL A 101 1.08 -1.79 12.84
C VAL A 101 0.36 -1.36 11.56
N SER A 102 -0.29 -0.19 11.58
CA SER A 102 -0.96 0.33 10.38
C SER A 102 0.01 0.61 9.24
N ASN A 103 1.18 1.19 9.52
CA ASN A 103 2.20 1.47 8.52
C ASN A 103 2.80 0.16 7.96
N LEU A 104 3.03 -0.82 8.82
CA LEU A 104 3.55 -2.12 8.42
C LEU A 104 2.58 -2.82 7.46
N ILE A 105 1.31 -2.94 7.80
CA ILE A 105 0.29 -3.54 6.92
C ILE A 105 0.20 -2.79 5.59
N ARG A 106 0.31 -1.46 5.59
CA ARG A 106 0.27 -0.66 4.36
C ARG A 106 1.42 -0.94 3.39
N LEU A 107 2.53 -1.52 3.84
CA LEU A 107 3.60 -1.92 2.93
C LEU A 107 3.10 -2.86 1.84
N LEU A 108 2.09 -3.68 2.13
CA LEU A 108 1.47 -4.60 1.15
C LEU A 108 0.73 -3.89 -0.01
N GLU A 109 0.54 -2.56 0.08
CA GLU A 109 0.03 -1.74 -1.02
C GLU A 109 1.13 -1.37 -2.05
N LEU A 110 2.38 -1.71 -1.78
CA LEU A 110 3.50 -1.48 -2.69
C LEU A 110 3.51 -2.53 -3.80
N PRO A 111 4.05 -2.19 -4.99
CA PRO A 111 4.25 -3.15 -6.08
C PRO A 111 5.18 -4.29 -5.68
N ASP A 112 4.97 -5.48 -6.25
CA ASP A 112 5.72 -6.70 -5.93
C ASP A 112 7.25 -6.50 -6.04
N GLU A 113 7.75 -5.86 -7.10
CA GLU A 113 9.18 -5.52 -7.22
C GLU A 113 9.72 -4.70 -6.04
N THR A 114 8.89 -3.84 -5.45
CA THR A 114 9.29 -3.03 -4.28
C THR A 114 9.27 -3.87 -3.02
N LEU A 115 8.32 -4.81 -2.92
CA LEU A 115 8.26 -5.77 -1.81
C LEU A 115 9.47 -6.70 -1.83
N GLU A 116 9.90 -7.17 -3.01
CA GLU A 116 11.10 -7.98 -3.17
C GLU A 116 12.36 -7.26 -2.66
N LEU A 117 12.52 -5.97 -2.95
CA LEU A 117 13.64 -5.16 -2.44
C LEU A 117 13.61 -4.99 -0.90
N LEU A 118 12.40 -4.93 -0.31
CA LEU A 118 12.22 -4.91 1.14
C LEU A 118 12.52 -6.27 1.77
N GLU A 119 12.11 -7.37 1.11
CA GLU A 119 12.38 -8.75 1.55
C GLU A 119 13.88 -9.08 1.50
N ALA A 120 14.57 -8.61 0.45
CA ALA A 120 16.01 -8.75 0.29
C ALA A 120 16.84 -7.88 1.26
N GLY A 121 16.19 -6.95 1.99
CA GLY A 121 16.87 -6.01 2.88
C GLY A 121 17.60 -4.87 2.17
N GLU A 122 17.46 -4.73 0.84
CA GLU A 122 18.01 -3.61 0.08
C GLU A 122 17.31 -2.29 0.43
N LEU A 123 16.04 -2.38 0.81
CA LEU A 123 15.25 -1.27 1.34
C LEU A 123 14.74 -1.60 2.74
N SER A 124 14.70 -0.61 3.63
CA SER A 124 14.14 -0.75 4.97
C SER A 124 12.65 -0.41 5.00
N GLU A 125 11.96 -0.75 6.11
CA GLU A 125 10.56 -0.36 6.37
C GLU A 125 10.34 1.16 6.17
N GLY A 126 11.32 1.98 6.58
CA GLY A 126 11.27 3.44 6.39
C GLY A 126 11.21 3.86 4.93
N HIS A 127 11.98 3.20 4.05
CA HIS A 127 11.93 3.43 2.60
C HIS A 127 10.57 3.04 2.04
N GLY A 128 10.05 1.86 2.40
CA GLY A 128 8.71 1.41 1.98
C GLY A 128 7.62 2.40 2.38
N ARG A 129 7.66 2.90 3.61
CA ARG A 129 6.72 3.92 4.10
C ARG A 129 6.81 5.22 3.31
N ALA A 130 8.01 5.69 2.98
CA ALA A 130 8.21 6.88 2.15
C ALA A 130 7.61 6.68 0.75
N LEU A 131 7.86 5.53 0.11
CA LEU A 131 7.39 5.20 -1.22
C LEU A 131 5.86 5.12 -1.33
N LEU A 132 5.16 4.78 -0.26
CA LEU A 132 3.68 4.83 -0.22
C LEU A 132 3.13 6.24 -0.45
N GLY A 133 3.90 7.30 -0.20
CA GLY A 133 3.53 8.68 -0.48
C GLY A 133 3.45 9.03 -1.97
N VAL A 134 3.97 8.19 -2.86
CA VAL A 134 3.95 8.41 -4.31
C VAL A 134 2.68 7.86 -4.93
N LYS A 135 2.07 8.63 -5.82
CA LYS A 135 0.92 8.18 -6.62
C LYS A 135 1.39 7.37 -7.83
N GLY A 136 0.77 6.21 -8.03
CA GLY A 136 1.00 5.32 -9.16
C GLY A 136 2.18 4.34 -8.97
N ASN A 137 1.91 3.08 -9.34
CA ASN A 137 2.84 1.98 -9.10
C ASN A 137 4.13 2.09 -9.91
N ASP A 138 4.09 2.63 -11.13
CA ASP A 138 5.30 2.79 -11.96
C ASP A 138 6.29 3.79 -11.34
N SER A 139 5.78 4.88 -10.75
CA SER A 139 6.61 5.84 -10.03
C SER A 139 7.19 5.23 -8.75
N ARG A 140 6.41 4.40 -8.04
CA ARG A 140 6.88 3.66 -6.85
C ARG A 140 8.01 2.70 -7.22
N ARG A 141 7.83 1.87 -8.26
CA ARG A 141 8.86 0.92 -8.75
C ARG A 141 10.15 1.64 -9.14
N ARG A 142 10.04 2.74 -9.92
CA ARG A 142 11.20 3.51 -10.34
C ARG A 142 11.97 4.05 -9.15
N LEU A 143 11.30 4.75 -8.23
CA LEU A 143 11.95 5.34 -7.06
C LEU A 143 12.52 4.27 -6.11
N ALA A 144 11.88 3.11 -5.98
CA ALA A 144 12.39 1.99 -5.21
C ALA A 144 13.71 1.46 -5.78
N ARG A 145 13.77 1.22 -7.11
CA ARG A 145 15.00 0.79 -7.80
C ARG A 145 16.11 1.84 -7.69
N ASP A 146 15.76 3.12 -7.86
CA ASP A 146 16.72 4.21 -7.75
C ASP A 146 17.27 4.32 -6.31
N ALA A 147 16.43 4.12 -5.31
CA ALA A 147 16.81 4.13 -3.91
C ALA A 147 17.76 2.97 -3.57
N ALA A 148 17.44 1.74 -4.01
CA ALA A 148 18.26 0.57 -3.78
C ALA A 148 19.62 0.70 -4.49
N ARG A 149 19.65 1.07 -5.78
CA ARG A 149 20.90 1.25 -6.54
C ARG A 149 21.75 2.40 -6.03
N GLY A 150 21.12 3.49 -5.60
CA GLY A 150 21.81 4.69 -5.13
C GLY A 150 22.18 4.64 -3.66
N GLY A 151 21.80 3.61 -2.91
CA GLY A 151 22.02 3.52 -1.47
C GLY A 151 21.43 4.71 -0.70
N TRP A 152 20.24 5.19 -1.11
CA TRP A 152 19.65 6.38 -0.50
C TRP A 152 19.29 6.13 0.97
N SER A 153 19.43 7.15 1.77
CA SER A 153 18.85 7.15 3.12
C SER A 153 17.33 7.31 3.05
N VAL A 154 16.64 6.93 4.13
CA VAL A 154 15.18 7.15 4.25
C VAL A 154 14.83 8.64 4.02
N ARG A 155 15.61 9.57 4.58
CA ARG A 155 15.41 11.02 4.41
C ARG A 155 15.55 11.47 2.96
N GLU A 156 16.54 10.93 2.24
CA GLU A 156 16.71 11.22 0.81
C GLU A 156 15.53 10.69 0.01
N THR A 157 15.07 9.48 0.31
CA THR A 157 13.89 8.88 -0.31
C THR A 157 12.64 9.73 -0.06
N GLU A 158 12.41 10.18 1.18
CA GLU A 158 11.29 11.08 1.53
C GLU A 158 11.34 12.39 0.74
N ASN A 159 12.53 12.98 0.60
CA ASN A 159 12.72 14.20 -0.19
C ASN A 159 12.39 13.99 -1.67
N ARG A 160 12.87 12.89 -2.27
CA ARG A 160 12.62 12.54 -3.67
C ARG A 160 11.13 12.25 -3.92
N VAL A 161 10.48 11.56 -3.00
CA VAL A 161 9.04 11.31 -3.02
C VAL A 161 8.27 12.63 -2.99
N ARG A 162 8.64 13.55 -2.09
CA ARG A 162 8.01 14.87 -2.01
C ARG A 162 8.14 15.65 -3.31
N LEU A 163 9.32 15.67 -3.92
CA LEU A 163 9.57 16.33 -5.21
C LEU A 163 8.75 15.69 -6.35
N ALA A 164 8.67 14.35 -6.37
CA ALA A 164 7.90 13.62 -7.37
C ALA A 164 6.39 13.81 -7.21
N SER A 165 5.92 14.10 -5.99
CA SER A 165 4.50 14.30 -5.67
C SER A 165 4.04 15.74 -5.87
N GLN A 166 4.97 16.70 -6.04
CA GLN A 166 4.62 18.07 -6.36
C GLN A 166 4.01 18.11 -7.78
N PRO A 167 2.89 18.81 -7.98
CA PRO A 167 2.38 19.01 -9.32
C PRO A 167 3.50 19.70 -10.13
N LYS A 168 3.88 19.09 -11.25
CA LYS A 168 4.76 19.78 -12.20
C LYS A 168 4.04 21.06 -12.58
N THR A 169 4.39 22.17 -11.94
CA THR A 169 3.99 23.49 -12.43
C THR A 169 4.56 23.56 -13.83
N ARG A 170 3.69 23.41 -14.84
CA ARG A 170 4.06 23.81 -16.20
C ARG A 170 4.61 25.22 -16.04
N PRO A 171 5.83 25.51 -16.54
CA PRO A 171 6.29 26.89 -16.54
C PRO A 171 5.14 27.69 -17.13
N LYS A 172 4.60 28.67 -16.37
CA LYS A 172 3.69 29.63 -16.94
C LYS A 172 4.42 30.13 -18.18
N ARG A 173 3.88 29.87 -19.38
CA ARG A 173 4.31 30.61 -20.56
C ARG A 173 4.25 32.04 -20.12
N GLN A 174 5.41 32.70 -20.00
CA GLN A 174 5.45 34.15 -19.81
C GLN A 174 4.54 34.69 -20.91
N ALA A 175 3.48 35.37 -20.51
CA ALA A 175 2.69 36.11 -21.47
C ALA A 175 3.69 37.10 -22.13
N ILE A 176 3.94 36.86 -23.40
CA ILE A 176 4.78 37.77 -24.18
C ILE A 176 4.07 39.14 -24.07
N ASP A 177 4.82 40.17 -23.70
CA ASP A 177 4.31 41.53 -23.64
C ASP A 177 3.62 41.86 -25.00
N PRO A 178 2.42 42.46 -25.00
CA PRO A 178 1.72 42.79 -26.24
C PRO A 178 2.58 43.57 -27.25
N GLU A 179 3.49 44.42 -26.79
CA GLU A 179 4.46 45.10 -27.67
C GLU A 179 5.48 44.15 -28.27
N GLN A 180 5.98 43.17 -27.49
CA GLN A 180 6.90 42.14 -28.00
C GLN A 180 6.21 41.20 -28.97
N ALA A 181 4.94 40.87 -28.73
CA ALA A 181 4.16 40.02 -29.62
C ALA A 181 3.96 40.72 -30.98
N ALA A 182 3.58 42.01 -30.98
CA ALA A 182 3.44 42.82 -32.21
C ALA A 182 4.78 42.96 -32.96
N ALA A 183 5.88 43.14 -32.24
CA ALA A 183 7.21 43.23 -32.85
C ALA A 183 7.64 41.91 -33.51
N LEU A 184 7.35 40.75 -32.88
CA LEU A 184 7.62 39.42 -33.42
C LEU A 184 6.78 39.12 -34.66
N GLU A 185 5.51 39.54 -34.68
CA GLU A 185 4.61 39.37 -35.80
C GLU A 185 5.06 40.24 -36.99
N SER A 186 5.42 41.52 -36.76
CA SER A 186 5.98 42.40 -37.78
C SER A 186 7.33 41.90 -38.35
N ALA A 187 8.17 41.27 -37.50
CA ALA A 187 9.42 40.69 -37.95
C ALA A 187 9.21 39.42 -38.78
N ALA A 188 8.19 38.60 -38.42
CA ALA A 188 7.81 37.41 -39.19
C ALA A 188 7.31 37.83 -40.58
N ASP A 189 6.41 38.80 -40.66
CA ASP A 189 5.88 39.33 -41.93
C ASP A 189 6.98 39.90 -42.84
N ALA A 190 7.94 40.64 -42.29
CA ALA A 190 9.06 41.19 -43.02
C ALA A 190 10.00 40.09 -43.56
N LEU A 191 10.23 39.04 -42.80
CA LEU A 191 11.03 37.89 -43.22
C LEU A 191 10.30 37.04 -44.28
N GLU A 192 8.99 36.86 -44.14
CA GLU A 192 8.16 36.16 -45.10
C GLU A 192 8.14 36.87 -46.46
N ALA A 193 8.03 38.19 -46.44
CA ALA A 193 8.12 39.03 -47.66
C ALA A 193 9.48 38.97 -48.34
N ALA A 194 10.56 38.82 -47.55
CA ALA A 194 11.92 38.75 -48.08
C ALA A 194 12.30 37.36 -48.58
N LEU A 195 11.76 36.31 -48.00
CA LEU A 195 12.17 34.89 -48.26
C LEU A 195 11.17 34.14 -49.16
N GLY A 196 9.95 34.69 -49.33
CA GLY A 196 8.91 34.11 -50.20
C GLY A 196 8.28 32.81 -49.69
N HIS A 197 8.43 32.50 -48.37
CA HIS A 197 7.79 31.38 -47.75
C HIS A 197 7.51 31.68 -46.26
N GLU A 198 6.54 30.94 -45.67
CA GLU A 198 6.06 31.13 -44.32
C GLU A 198 7.17 30.95 -43.26
N VAL A 199 7.34 31.94 -42.39
CA VAL A 199 8.39 31.98 -41.35
C VAL A 199 7.74 32.04 -39.97
N ALA A 200 7.98 31.02 -39.12
CA ALA A 200 7.55 31.05 -37.73
C ALA A 200 8.70 31.54 -36.81
N VAL A 201 8.55 32.68 -36.21
CA VAL A 201 9.46 33.22 -35.19
C VAL A 201 9.03 32.68 -33.82
N ARG A 202 9.93 31.98 -33.09
CA ARG A 202 9.67 31.39 -31.79
C ARG A 202 10.46 32.04 -30.67
#